data_04f229dd5452c201c819beb3a88f5112
#
_entry.id   04f229dd5452c201c819beb3a88f5112
#
_cell.length_a   1.000
_cell.length_b   1.000
_cell.length_c   1.000
_cell.angle_alpha   90.00
_cell.angle_beta   90.00
_cell.angle_gamma   90.00
#
_symmetry.space_group_name_H-M   'P 1'
#
loop_
_entity.id
_entity.type
_entity.pdbx_description
1 polymer ?
#
loop_
_entity_poly.entity_id
_entity_poly.type
_entity_poly.pdbx_seq_one_letter_code
_entity_poly.pdbx_strand_id
1 'polypeptide(L)'
;MNLIFVIYSYFPHGGQQRDFMRILNECRARGHTITVYTLKWSGEKPEGVTIHLAPVRALTRTRLYKKFSRWFEKAIKTEDDRENCVQNRTIVGFNKMPGLDVYYAADPCFAEMAATQRGSYYRYSSRYKHFSAFEESVFGRDSSTEILYLSPQQRAAFKTYYPECESRLHALPAGLAEDRRLDDRSLDAREARKKAAREKLNNELNISQTATLVMQIGSGFKVKGVDRALRAIASLPLETRREVHYLLVGSGKPAPYLRLAKKLGIANEVTIVGGRDDVPDLLAAADLMLHPAYRESAGYTLLEAVVAGLPVLATETCGYAYHIVQAGAGAVCPEPFAQASLNKLLLDMLQQLPTAQWSANGLAYGAGDSLYTMPQATADFIECFESGTPRG
;
A
#
# COMPACT_ATOMS: atom_id res chain seq x y z
N MET A 1 -26.75 5.23 -9.93
CA MET A 1 -26.08 6.47 -9.46
C MET A 1 -25.09 6.92 -10.52
N ASN A 2 -24.82 8.24 -10.56
CA ASN A 2 -23.74 8.80 -11.36
C ASN A 2 -22.52 9.03 -10.46
N LEU A 3 -21.46 8.25 -10.70
CA LEU A 3 -20.22 8.35 -9.92
C LEU A 3 -19.12 9.02 -10.72
N ILE A 4 -18.45 9.98 -10.11
CA ILE A 4 -17.30 10.66 -10.67
C ILE A 4 -16.06 10.25 -9.90
N PHE A 5 -15.17 9.53 -10.55
CA PHE A 5 -13.92 9.09 -9.96
C PHE A 5 -12.77 10.01 -10.39
N VAL A 6 -11.96 10.47 -9.43
CA VAL A 6 -10.86 11.39 -9.69
C VAL A 6 -9.54 10.80 -9.21
N ILE A 7 -8.62 10.61 -10.14
CA ILE A 7 -7.26 10.13 -9.86
C ILE A 7 -6.24 10.88 -10.72
N TYR A 8 -5.08 11.29 -10.15
CA TYR A 8 -4.09 12.02 -10.95
C TYR A 8 -3.47 11.20 -12.07
N SER A 9 -3.22 9.92 -11.85
CA SER A 9 -2.75 9.04 -12.92
C SER A 9 -3.10 7.59 -12.64
N TYR A 10 -3.53 6.89 -13.69
CA TYR A 10 -3.74 5.46 -13.67
C TYR A 10 -2.65 4.71 -14.45
N PHE A 11 -2.17 3.61 -13.88
CA PHE A 11 -1.26 2.61 -14.48
C PHE A 11 -1.44 1.27 -13.74
N PRO A 12 -1.31 0.10 -14.41
CA PRO A 12 -1.76 -1.19 -13.86
C PRO A 12 -1.08 -1.66 -12.57
N HIS A 13 0.17 -1.27 -12.32
CA HIS A 13 1.02 -1.89 -11.28
C HIS A 13 1.13 -1.09 -9.96
N GLY A 14 0.37 -0.02 -9.78
CA GLY A 14 0.37 0.76 -8.53
C GLY A 14 -0.62 0.20 -7.51
N GLY A 15 -0.29 0.21 -6.21
CA GLY A 15 -1.21 -0.23 -5.15
C GLY A 15 -2.54 0.54 -5.17
N GLN A 16 -2.48 1.89 -5.08
CA GLN A 16 -3.65 2.76 -5.18
C GLN A 16 -4.43 2.56 -6.49
N GLN A 17 -3.73 2.37 -7.61
CA GLN A 17 -4.36 2.18 -8.91
C GLN A 17 -5.07 0.82 -9.03
N ARG A 18 -4.56 -0.22 -8.39
CA ARG A 18 -5.25 -1.52 -8.29
C ARG A 18 -6.54 -1.39 -7.49
N ASP A 19 -6.49 -0.70 -6.35
CA ASP A 19 -7.67 -0.45 -5.52
C ASP A 19 -8.70 0.41 -6.26
N PHE A 20 -8.24 1.48 -6.91
CA PHE A 20 -9.08 2.31 -7.79
C PHE A 20 -9.84 1.47 -8.80
N MET A 21 -9.15 0.58 -9.52
CA MET A 21 -9.79 -0.26 -10.54
C MET A 21 -10.75 -1.29 -9.95
N ARG A 22 -10.43 -1.86 -8.79
CA ARG A 22 -11.30 -2.82 -8.10
C ARG A 22 -12.58 -2.17 -7.60
N ILE A 23 -12.47 -0.99 -6.98
CA ILE A 23 -13.62 -0.20 -6.53
C ILE A 23 -14.48 0.23 -7.74
N LEU A 24 -13.83 0.71 -8.81
CA LEU A 24 -14.50 1.08 -10.04
C LEU A 24 -15.30 -0.10 -10.63
N ASN A 25 -14.69 -1.27 -10.74
CA ASN A 25 -15.32 -2.46 -11.26
C ASN A 25 -16.48 -2.95 -10.39
N GLU A 26 -16.35 -2.86 -9.07
CA GLU A 26 -17.42 -3.19 -8.14
C GLU A 26 -18.63 -2.26 -8.32
N CYS A 27 -18.41 -0.94 -8.34
CA CYS A 27 -19.48 0.03 -8.58
C CYS A 27 -20.14 -0.17 -9.97
N ARG A 28 -19.35 -0.49 -10.99
CA ARG A 28 -19.87 -0.81 -12.34
C ARG A 28 -20.72 -2.08 -12.33
N ALA A 29 -20.28 -3.13 -11.65
CA ALA A 29 -21.03 -4.39 -11.52
C ALA A 29 -22.39 -4.20 -10.84
N ARG A 30 -22.49 -3.19 -9.94
CA ARG A 30 -23.75 -2.78 -9.31
C ARG A 30 -24.65 -1.90 -10.20
N GLY A 31 -24.23 -1.62 -11.43
CA GLY A 31 -25.02 -0.85 -12.41
C GLY A 31 -24.88 0.67 -12.30
N HIS A 32 -23.84 1.18 -11.63
CA HIS A 32 -23.58 2.62 -11.58
C HIS A 32 -22.94 3.13 -12.87
N THR A 33 -23.32 4.33 -13.29
CA THR A 33 -22.66 5.05 -14.39
C THR A 33 -21.38 5.72 -13.85
N ILE A 34 -20.24 5.47 -14.48
CA ILE A 34 -18.95 5.94 -13.97
C ILE A 34 -18.26 6.83 -15.00
N THR A 35 -17.87 8.03 -14.53
CA THR A 35 -17.02 8.96 -15.27
C THR A 35 -15.71 9.15 -14.50
N VAL A 36 -14.57 9.05 -15.19
CA VAL A 36 -13.24 9.22 -14.61
C VAL A 36 -12.58 10.48 -15.11
N TYR A 37 -12.06 11.30 -14.19
CA TYR A 37 -11.25 12.47 -14.50
C TYR A 37 -9.81 12.22 -14.07
N THR A 38 -8.85 12.37 -15.01
CA THR A 38 -7.44 12.06 -14.76
C THR A 38 -6.49 12.91 -15.60
N LEU A 39 -5.23 13.04 -15.18
CA LEU A 39 -4.15 13.66 -15.94
C LEU A 39 -3.53 12.70 -16.97
N LYS A 40 -3.48 11.41 -16.61
CA LYS A 40 -2.83 10.39 -17.43
C LYS A 40 -3.49 9.03 -17.19
N TRP A 41 -3.74 8.35 -18.29
CA TRP A 41 -4.18 6.95 -18.28
C TRP A 41 -3.18 6.09 -19.04
N SER A 42 -2.75 5.00 -18.45
CA SER A 42 -1.89 3.99 -19.09
C SER A 42 -2.50 2.62 -18.85
N GLY A 43 -2.57 1.80 -19.89
CA GLY A 43 -3.22 0.50 -19.87
C GLY A 43 -4.61 0.52 -20.52
N GLU A 44 -5.27 -0.62 -20.48
CA GLU A 44 -6.59 -0.83 -21.05
C GLU A 44 -7.66 0.02 -20.36
N LYS A 45 -8.63 0.52 -21.11
CA LYS A 45 -9.75 1.27 -20.57
C LYS A 45 -10.89 0.31 -20.24
N PRO A 46 -11.50 0.40 -19.05
CA PRO A 46 -12.64 -0.44 -18.71
C PRO A 46 -13.83 -0.11 -19.62
N GLU A 47 -14.51 -1.15 -20.07
CA GLU A 47 -15.70 -1.02 -20.90
C GLU A 47 -16.82 -0.30 -20.14
N GLY A 48 -17.59 0.55 -20.83
CA GLY A 48 -18.71 1.30 -20.25
C GLY A 48 -18.31 2.45 -19.31
N VAL A 49 -17.01 2.82 -19.25
CA VAL A 49 -16.53 3.93 -18.43
C VAL A 49 -16.06 5.08 -19.29
N THR A 50 -16.59 6.28 -19.02
CA THR A 50 -16.16 7.51 -19.68
C THR A 50 -14.87 8.04 -19.00
N ILE A 51 -13.81 8.31 -19.78
CA ILE A 51 -12.54 8.80 -19.23
C ILE A 51 -12.19 10.16 -19.86
N HIS A 52 -12.13 11.19 -19.02
CA HIS A 52 -11.71 12.54 -19.38
C HIS A 52 -10.25 12.78 -19.00
N LEU A 53 -9.43 13.00 -20.01
CA LEU A 53 -8.01 13.38 -19.84
C LEU A 53 -7.90 14.90 -19.77
N ALA A 54 -7.36 15.43 -18.68
CA ALA A 54 -7.19 16.86 -18.50
C ALA A 54 -6.16 17.42 -19.48
N PRO A 55 -6.51 18.42 -20.33
CA PRO A 55 -5.60 19.03 -21.30
C PRO A 55 -4.69 20.08 -20.63
N VAL A 56 -4.07 19.71 -19.51
CA VAL A 56 -3.24 20.64 -18.73
C VAL A 56 -1.78 20.21 -18.70
N ARG A 57 -0.88 21.18 -18.77
CA ARG A 57 0.56 20.98 -18.68
C ARG A 57 1.20 21.97 -17.71
N ALA A 58 2.24 21.56 -17.01
CA ALA A 58 3.03 22.43 -16.13
C ALA A 58 4.44 21.89 -15.93
N LEU A 59 5.39 22.78 -15.60
CA LEU A 59 6.79 22.43 -15.33
C LEU A 59 6.99 21.74 -13.97
N THR A 60 6.08 21.93 -13.03
CA THR A 60 6.16 21.33 -11.69
C THR A 60 4.88 20.59 -11.34
N ARG A 61 4.99 19.51 -10.53
CA ARG A 61 3.83 18.74 -10.07
C ARG A 61 2.81 19.60 -9.32
N THR A 62 3.25 20.52 -8.47
CA THR A 62 2.36 21.41 -7.72
C THR A 62 1.54 22.30 -8.64
N ARG A 63 2.15 22.88 -9.68
CA ARG A 63 1.42 23.68 -10.68
C ARG A 63 0.49 22.80 -11.52
N LEU A 64 0.91 21.57 -11.85
CA LEU A 64 0.11 20.63 -12.61
C LEU A 64 -1.17 20.26 -11.85
N TYR A 65 -1.05 19.90 -10.56
CA TYR A 65 -2.19 19.53 -9.71
C TYR A 65 -3.15 20.71 -9.47
N LYS A 66 -2.62 21.94 -9.30
CA LYS A 66 -3.46 23.15 -9.24
C LYS A 66 -4.25 23.38 -10.53
N LYS A 67 -3.61 23.21 -11.68
CA LYS A 67 -4.29 23.36 -12.98
C LYS A 67 -5.34 22.27 -13.19
N PHE A 68 -5.04 21.03 -12.77
CA PHE A 68 -5.97 19.92 -12.84
C PHE A 68 -7.21 20.18 -11.97
N SER A 69 -7.04 20.56 -10.71
CA SER A 69 -8.15 20.84 -9.81
C SER A 69 -9.08 21.96 -10.35
N ARG A 70 -8.50 23.05 -10.88
CA ARG A 70 -9.29 24.13 -11.50
C ARG A 70 -10.01 23.69 -12.78
N TRP A 71 -9.36 22.86 -13.59
CA TRP A 71 -9.98 22.31 -14.79
C TRP A 71 -11.12 21.37 -14.44
N PHE A 72 -10.92 20.51 -13.47
CA PHE A 72 -11.93 19.60 -12.95
C PHE A 72 -13.16 20.37 -12.42
N GLU A 73 -12.95 21.35 -11.54
CA GLU A 73 -14.02 22.20 -11.02
C GLU A 73 -14.84 22.87 -12.14
N LYS A 74 -14.14 23.39 -13.16
CA LYS A 74 -14.80 24.01 -14.32
C LYS A 74 -15.59 22.96 -15.15
N ALA A 75 -15.01 21.78 -15.37
CA ALA A 75 -15.67 20.72 -16.13
C ALA A 75 -16.99 20.29 -15.46
N ILE A 76 -16.95 20.09 -14.14
CA ILE A 76 -18.11 19.74 -13.34
C ILE A 76 -19.22 20.81 -13.41
N LYS A 77 -18.86 22.10 -13.22
CA LYS A 77 -19.82 23.21 -13.34
C LYS A 77 -20.46 23.29 -14.74
N THR A 78 -19.67 23.04 -15.79
CA THR A 78 -20.16 23.09 -17.18
C THR A 78 -21.14 21.94 -17.46
N GLU A 79 -20.98 20.77 -16.83
CA GLU A 79 -21.94 19.67 -16.92
C GLU A 79 -23.25 20.04 -16.21
N ASP A 80 -23.20 20.62 -15.01
CA ASP A 80 -24.37 21.09 -14.27
C ASP A 80 -25.19 22.13 -15.08
N ASP A 81 -24.51 23.10 -15.68
CA ASP A 81 -25.14 24.13 -16.49
C ASP A 81 -25.85 23.57 -17.74
N ARG A 82 -25.30 22.53 -18.36
CA ARG A 82 -25.88 21.91 -19.58
C ARG A 82 -27.13 21.09 -19.31
N GLU A 83 -27.18 20.44 -18.14
CA GLU A 83 -28.27 19.52 -17.82
C GLU A 83 -29.40 20.18 -17.03
N ASN A 84 -29.30 21.51 -16.76
CA ASN A 84 -30.29 22.30 -15.99
C ASN A 84 -30.70 21.67 -14.63
N CYS A 85 -29.90 20.75 -14.12
CA CYS A 85 -30.08 20.16 -12.80
C CYS A 85 -28.72 19.95 -12.15
N VAL A 86 -28.61 20.22 -10.86
CA VAL A 86 -27.54 19.63 -10.04
C VAL A 86 -27.85 18.13 -10.01
N GLN A 87 -27.17 17.36 -10.87
CA GLN A 87 -27.38 15.91 -10.89
C GLN A 87 -26.98 15.31 -9.55
N ASN A 88 -27.77 14.35 -9.10
CA ASN A 88 -27.45 13.49 -7.96
C ASN A 88 -26.22 12.65 -8.34
N ARG A 89 -25.02 13.13 -7.99
CA ARG A 89 -23.74 12.49 -8.29
C ARG A 89 -22.84 12.52 -7.08
N THR A 90 -21.98 11.51 -6.96
CA THR A 90 -20.97 11.42 -5.89
C THR A 90 -19.56 11.49 -6.47
N ILE A 91 -18.73 12.41 -5.97
CA ILE A 91 -17.34 12.61 -6.40
C ILE A 91 -16.41 11.87 -5.46
N VAL A 92 -15.81 10.79 -5.96
CA VAL A 92 -14.88 9.95 -5.21
C VAL A 92 -13.43 10.23 -5.64
N GLY A 93 -12.64 10.78 -4.75
CA GLY A 93 -11.24 11.12 -5.00
C GLY A 93 -10.26 10.10 -4.47
N PHE A 94 -9.27 9.77 -5.27
CA PHE A 94 -8.14 8.91 -4.89
C PHE A 94 -6.84 9.71 -4.62
N ASN A 95 -6.92 11.03 -4.72
CA ASN A 95 -5.87 11.96 -4.33
C ASN A 95 -6.48 13.16 -3.63
N LYS A 96 -5.78 13.72 -2.65
CA LYS A 96 -6.25 14.90 -1.91
C LYS A 96 -6.38 16.09 -2.84
N MET A 97 -7.58 16.65 -2.93
CA MET A 97 -7.89 17.87 -3.67
C MET A 97 -9.24 18.46 -3.24
N PRO A 98 -9.51 19.74 -3.51
CA PRO A 98 -10.82 20.33 -3.23
C PRO A 98 -11.95 19.71 -4.07
N GLY A 99 -13.19 19.73 -3.53
CA GLY A 99 -14.40 19.35 -4.26
C GLY A 99 -14.67 17.86 -4.33
N LEU A 100 -14.24 17.10 -3.32
CA LEU A 100 -14.53 15.68 -3.17
C LEU A 100 -15.67 15.49 -2.16
N ASP A 101 -16.58 14.56 -2.44
CA ASP A 101 -17.57 14.08 -1.47
C ASP A 101 -16.98 12.94 -0.62
N VAL A 102 -16.27 12.02 -1.25
CA VAL A 102 -15.60 10.89 -0.60
C VAL A 102 -14.13 10.85 -1.00
N TYR A 103 -13.23 10.69 -0.04
CA TYR A 103 -11.80 10.52 -0.25
C TYR A 103 -11.32 9.13 0.17
N TYR A 104 -10.80 8.35 -0.78
CA TYR A 104 -10.09 7.11 -0.51
C TYR A 104 -8.65 7.41 -0.11
N ALA A 105 -8.32 7.23 1.17
CA ALA A 105 -7.08 7.69 1.78
C ALA A 105 -5.89 6.75 1.54
N ALA A 106 -5.48 6.56 0.28
CA ALA A 106 -4.27 5.78 -0.04
C ALA A 106 -2.96 6.51 0.34
N ASP A 107 -2.98 7.85 0.36
CA ASP A 107 -1.81 8.67 0.69
C ASP A 107 -1.66 8.87 2.21
N PRO A 108 -0.42 8.91 2.73
CA PRO A 108 -0.17 9.20 4.14
C PRO A 108 -0.56 10.64 4.51
N CYS A 109 -0.71 10.92 5.80
CA CYS A 109 -0.90 12.28 6.31
C CYS A 109 0.30 13.16 5.93
N PHE A 110 0.04 14.23 5.15
CA PHE A 110 1.09 15.14 4.71
C PHE A 110 1.59 16.02 5.86
N ALA A 111 0.70 16.47 6.74
CA ALA A 111 1.05 17.27 7.91
C ALA A 111 2.01 16.53 8.83
N GLU A 112 1.74 15.24 9.13
CA GLU A 112 2.64 14.36 9.89
C GLU A 112 4.01 14.25 9.20
N MET A 113 4.01 13.93 7.91
CA MET A 113 5.25 13.79 7.14
C MET A 113 6.07 15.10 7.15
N ALA A 114 5.42 16.24 7.03
CA ALA A 114 6.08 17.52 7.06
C ALA A 114 6.65 17.86 8.44
N ALA A 115 5.96 17.48 9.52
CA ALA A 115 6.41 17.70 10.88
C ALA A 115 7.57 16.78 11.29
N THR A 116 7.51 15.49 10.89
CA THR A 116 8.45 14.47 11.39
C THR A 116 9.67 14.26 10.49
N GLN A 117 9.56 14.53 9.19
CA GLN A 117 10.61 14.18 8.20
C GLN A 117 11.23 15.38 7.50
N ARG A 118 10.82 16.62 7.83
CA ARG A 118 11.31 17.83 7.18
C ARG A 118 11.75 18.87 8.20
N GLY A 119 12.79 19.63 7.83
CA GLY A 119 13.24 20.75 8.66
C GLY A 119 12.20 21.88 8.70
N SER A 120 12.27 22.73 9.74
CA SER A 120 11.32 23.83 10.00
C SER A 120 11.11 24.78 8.82
N TYR A 121 12.14 25.03 8.03
CA TYR A 121 12.06 25.89 6.83
C TYR A 121 11.22 25.31 5.69
N TYR A 122 10.93 24.01 5.69
CA TYR A 122 10.13 23.36 4.65
C TYR A 122 8.73 23.96 4.50
N ARG A 123 8.12 24.41 5.61
CA ARG A 123 6.79 25.02 5.63
C ARG A 123 6.68 26.33 4.83
N TYR A 124 7.80 27.00 4.52
CA TYR A 124 7.82 28.18 3.67
C TYR A 124 7.84 27.86 2.18
N SER A 125 8.09 26.62 1.80
CA SER A 125 8.18 26.21 0.40
C SER A 125 6.80 26.25 -0.29
N SER A 126 6.79 26.55 -1.59
CA SER A 126 5.58 26.48 -2.41
C SER A 126 4.99 25.07 -2.46
N ARG A 127 5.84 24.06 -2.28
CA ARG A 127 5.43 22.66 -2.20
C ARG A 127 4.62 22.38 -0.93
N TYR A 128 5.11 22.81 0.22
CA TYR A 128 4.38 22.70 1.48
C TYR A 128 3.03 23.38 1.40
N LYS A 129 3.02 24.68 1.01
CA LYS A 129 1.78 25.47 0.91
C LYS A 129 0.73 24.82 0.01
N HIS A 130 1.17 24.18 -1.09
CA HIS A 130 0.24 23.47 -1.98
C HIS A 130 -0.35 22.21 -1.36
N PHE A 131 0.51 21.29 -0.87
CA PHE A 131 0.02 20.02 -0.34
C PHE A 131 -0.73 20.19 0.97
N SER A 132 -0.33 21.16 1.82
CA SER A 132 -1.08 21.49 3.02
C SER A 132 -2.48 22.03 2.70
N ALA A 133 -2.60 22.95 1.73
CA ALA A 133 -3.90 23.47 1.31
C ALA A 133 -4.81 22.38 0.69
N PHE A 134 -4.24 21.41 -0.04
CA PHE A 134 -5.01 20.31 -0.60
C PHE A 134 -5.40 19.28 0.47
N GLU A 135 -4.56 19.06 1.45
CA GLU A 135 -4.91 18.23 2.59
C GLU A 135 -5.99 18.89 3.47
N GLU A 136 -5.84 20.19 3.75
CA GLU A 136 -6.82 21.01 4.47
C GLU A 136 -8.21 20.99 3.81
N SER A 137 -8.28 21.02 2.48
CA SER A 137 -9.56 20.98 1.76
C SER A 137 -10.33 19.66 1.93
N VAL A 138 -9.66 18.60 2.39
CA VAL A 138 -10.26 17.28 2.66
C VAL A 138 -10.49 17.08 4.15
N PHE A 139 -9.50 17.42 4.97
CA PHE A 139 -9.50 17.10 6.40
C PHE A 139 -9.91 18.27 7.30
N GLY A 140 -9.83 19.51 6.81
CA GLY A 140 -10.09 20.73 7.59
C GLY A 140 -11.53 20.84 8.07
N ARG A 141 -11.73 21.78 8.98
CA ARG A 141 -13.03 22.03 9.65
C ARG A 141 -14.16 22.34 8.66
N ASP A 142 -13.87 23.12 7.62
CA ASP A 142 -14.88 23.56 6.65
C ASP A 142 -15.13 22.54 5.54
N SER A 143 -14.51 21.36 5.61
CA SER A 143 -14.70 20.29 4.65
C SER A 143 -15.84 19.36 5.05
N SER A 144 -16.67 19.00 4.08
CA SER A 144 -17.70 17.95 4.21
C SER A 144 -17.25 16.60 3.64
N THR A 145 -16.00 16.49 3.16
CA THR A 145 -15.49 15.26 2.54
C THR A 145 -15.43 14.13 3.56
N GLU A 146 -16.08 13.01 3.26
CA GLU A 146 -15.96 11.78 4.03
C GLU A 146 -14.66 11.04 3.68
N ILE A 147 -14.01 10.42 4.66
CA ILE A 147 -12.65 9.92 4.52
C ILE A 147 -12.60 8.44 4.81
N LEU A 148 -12.28 7.63 3.80
CA LEU A 148 -12.14 6.19 3.91
C LEU A 148 -10.67 5.85 4.16
N TYR A 149 -10.31 5.49 5.40
CA TYR A 149 -8.93 5.18 5.78
C TYR A 149 -8.66 3.67 5.81
N LEU A 150 -7.38 3.30 5.60
CA LEU A 150 -6.95 1.92 5.39
C LEU A 150 -6.31 1.27 6.64
N SER A 151 -5.88 2.08 7.61
CA SER A 151 -5.14 1.54 8.75
C SER A 151 -5.31 2.36 10.02
N PRO A 152 -5.16 1.73 11.20
CA PRO A 152 -5.17 2.44 12.50
C PRO A 152 -4.15 3.56 12.59
N GLN A 153 -2.97 3.39 11.97
CA GLN A 153 -1.91 4.40 11.93
C GLN A 153 -2.34 5.64 11.16
N GLN A 154 -3.02 5.46 10.01
CA GLN A 154 -3.59 6.60 9.27
C GLN A 154 -4.64 7.34 10.11
N ARG A 155 -5.56 6.61 10.76
CA ARG A 155 -6.56 7.22 11.65
C ARG A 155 -5.89 8.05 12.75
N ALA A 156 -4.88 7.48 13.41
CA ALA A 156 -4.15 8.18 14.47
C ALA A 156 -3.49 9.46 13.96
N ALA A 157 -2.81 9.41 12.80
CA ALA A 157 -2.19 10.56 12.18
C ALA A 157 -3.22 11.63 11.80
N PHE A 158 -4.35 11.27 11.17
CA PHE A 158 -5.39 12.20 10.80
C PHE A 158 -6.03 12.87 12.04
N LYS A 159 -6.33 12.12 13.09
CA LYS A 159 -6.84 12.68 14.35
C LYS A 159 -5.85 13.64 15.03
N THR A 160 -4.57 13.35 14.97
CA THR A 160 -3.54 14.18 15.60
C THR A 160 -3.38 15.52 14.89
N TYR A 161 -3.44 15.55 13.57
CA TYR A 161 -3.18 16.75 12.78
C TYR A 161 -4.44 17.48 12.32
N TYR A 162 -5.59 16.82 12.33
CA TYR A 162 -6.91 17.33 11.93
C TYR A 162 -8.00 16.76 12.85
N PRO A 163 -8.01 17.10 14.14
CA PRO A 163 -8.95 16.49 15.10
C PRO A 163 -10.42 16.70 14.75
N GLU A 164 -10.74 17.78 14.03
CA GLU A 164 -12.08 18.10 13.54
C GLU A 164 -12.62 17.12 12.48
N CYS A 165 -11.78 16.31 11.84
CA CYS A 165 -12.24 15.35 10.86
C CYS A 165 -12.73 14.02 11.46
N GLU A 166 -12.67 13.83 12.79
CA GLU A 166 -12.90 12.52 13.41
C GLU A 166 -14.25 11.90 13.06
N SER A 167 -15.32 12.69 13.02
CA SER A 167 -16.67 12.22 12.65
C SER A 167 -16.81 11.79 11.20
N ARG A 168 -15.86 12.17 10.35
CA ARG A 168 -15.80 11.88 8.89
C ARG A 168 -14.80 10.78 8.54
N LEU A 169 -14.18 10.13 9.55
CA LEU A 169 -13.22 9.06 9.37
C LEU A 169 -13.90 7.69 9.42
N HIS A 170 -13.86 6.95 8.32
CA HIS A 170 -14.47 5.62 8.19
C HIS A 170 -13.41 4.58 7.87
N ALA A 171 -13.39 3.49 8.65
CA ALA A 171 -12.47 2.38 8.43
C ALA A 171 -12.90 1.55 7.24
N LEU A 172 -11.98 1.26 6.34
CA LEU A 172 -12.18 0.21 5.34
C LEU A 172 -11.59 -1.11 5.84
N PRO A 173 -12.21 -2.25 5.49
CA PRO A 173 -11.59 -3.54 5.68
C PRO A 173 -10.33 -3.66 4.82
N ALA A 174 -9.53 -4.69 5.05
CA ALA A 174 -8.38 -4.96 4.21
C ALA A 174 -8.80 -5.24 2.77
N GLY A 175 -7.92 -4.90 1.84
CA GLY A 175 -8.21 -4.97 0.40
C GLY A 175 -7.34 -5.99 -0.33
N LEU A 176 -7.22 -7.23 0.14
CA LEU A 176 -6.60 -8.26 -0.67
C LEU A 176 -7.42 -8.55 -1.93
N ALA A 177 -6.73 -8.86 -3.00
CA ALA A 177 -7.38 -9.35 -4.21
C ALA A 177 -7.84 -10.80 -4.01
N GLU A 178 -8.99 -11.17 -4.61
CA GLU A 178 -9.58 -12.50 -4.41
C GLU A 178 -8.65 -13.62 -4.92
N ASP A 179 -7.82 -13.35 -5.93
CA ASP A 179 -6.80 -14.26 -6.44
C ASP A 179 -5.67 -14.57 -5.43
N ARG A 180 -5.66 -13.89 -4.27
CA ARG A 180 -4.76 -14.18 -3.13
C ARG A 180 -5.37 -15.15 -2.14
N ARG A 181 -6.66 -15.45 -2.26
CA ARG A 181 -7.36 -16.43 -1.43
C ARG A 181 -6.90 -17.83 -1.83
N LEU A 182 -6.39 -18.58 -0.88
CA LEU A 182 -5.96 -19.96 -1.11
C LEU A 182 -7.13 -20.91 -0.92
N ASP A 183 -7.35 -21.83 -1.87
CA ASP A 183 -8.36 -22.90 -1.75
C ASP A 183 -7.92 -23.93 -0.71
N ASP A 184 -6.68 -24.39 -0.77
CA ASP A 184 -6.07 -25.27 0.22
C ASP A 184 -5.06 -24.50 1.09
N ARG A 185 -5.43 -24.35 2.37
CA ARG A 185 -4.67 -23.68 3.42
C ARG A 185 -3.96 -24.64 4.37
N SER A 186 -3.85 -25.91 4.01
CA SER A 186 -3.07 -26.88 4.79
C SER A 186 -1.57 -26.57 4.74
N LEU A 187 -0.85 -26.99 5.77
CA LEU A 187 0.62 -26.88 5.79
C LEU A 187 1.25 -27.74 4.71
N ASP A 188 0.69 -28.90 4.41
CA ASP A 188 1.20 -29.79 3.36
C ASP A 188 1.10 -29.13 1.97
N ALA A 189 -0.05 -28.49 1.66
CA ALA A 189 -0.21 -27.74 0.42
C ALA A 189 0.74 -26.54 0.36
N ARG A 190 0.98 -25.85 1.49
CA ARG A 190 1.99 -24.77 1.57
C ARG A 190 3.39 -25.27 1.27
N GLU A 191 3.81 -26.38 1.89
CA GLU A 191 5.15 -26.94 1.66
C GLU A 191 5.31 -27.44 0.20
N ALA A 192 4.27 -28.02 -0.39
CA ALA A 192 4.28 -28.41 -1.81
C ALA A 192 4.46 -27.18 -2.72
N ARG A 193 3.68 -26.10 -2.50
CA ARG A 193 3.84 -24.83 -3.24
C ARG A 193 5.22 -24.22 -3.06
N LYS A 194 5.73 -24.21 -1.82
CA LYS A 194 7.06 -23.69 -1.49
C LYS A 194 8.15 -24.46 -2.25
N LYS A 195 8.10 -25.80 -2.23
CA LYS A 195 9.08 -26.63 -2.92
C LYS A 195 9.13 -26.33 -4.42
N ALA A 196 7.97 -26.30 -5.07
CA ALA A 196 7.88 -26.03 -6.51
C ALA A 196 8.36 -24.62 -6.88
N ALA A 197 7.92 -23.59 -6.12
CA ALA A 197 8.31 -22.21 -6.35
C ALA A 197 9.80 -21.98 -6.07
N ARG A 198 10.34 -22.63 -5.03
CA ARG A 198 11.76 -22.53 -4.66
C ARG A 198 12.66 -23.16 -5.71
N GLU A 199 12.31 -24.32 -6.22
CA GLU A 199 13.08 -24.98 -7.28
C GLU A 199 13.19 -24.08 -8.53
N LYS A 200 12.07 -23.52 -8.98
CA LYS A 200 12.03 -22.58 -10.10
C LYS A 200 12.92 -21.35 -9.84
N LEU A 201 12.78 -20.73 -8.67
CA LEU A 201 13.50 -19.51 -8.30
C LEU A 201 15.01 -19.77 -8.15
N ASN A 202 15.40 -20.88 -7.54
CA ASN A 202 16.80 -21.25 -7.35
C ASN A 202 17.51 -21.48 -8.68
N ASN A 203 16.85 -22.14 -9.63
CA ASN A 203 17.38 -22.35 -10.97
C ASN A 203 17.54 -21.03 -11.75
N GLU A 204 16.59 -20.09 -11.58
CA GLU A 204 16.63 -18.79 -12.26
C GLU A 204 17.73 -17.87 -11.70
N LEU A 205 17.87 -17.81 -10.38
CA LEU A 205 18.74 -16.83 -9.70
C LEU A 205 20.04 -17.43 -9.15
N ASN A 206 20.28 -18.73 -9.35
CA ASN A 206 21.43 -19.45 -8.81
C ASN A 206 21.58 -19.29 -7.28
N ILE A 207 20.45 -19.35 -6.54
CA ILE A 207 20.41 -19.32 -5.09
C ILE A 207 20.54 -20.75 -4.57
N SER A 208 21.28 -20.97 -3.48
CA SER A 208 21.39 -22.30 -2.87
C SER A 208 20.02 -22.84 -2.44
N GLN A 209 19.77 -24.11 -2.73
CA GLN A 209 18.53 -24.78 -2.31
C GLN A 209 18.39 -24.91 -0.80
N THR A 210 19.50 -24.96 -0.08
CA THR A 210 19.55 -25.07 1.39
C THR A 210 19.53 -23.72 2.10
N ALA A 211 19.66 -22.58 1.37
CA ALA A 211 19.66 -21.27 1.99
C ALA A 211 18.28 -20.90 2.53
N THR A 212 18.23 -20.33 3.72
CA THR A 212 17.04 -19.65 4.24
C THR A 212 16.80 -18.36 3.46
N LEU A 213 15.71 -18.30 2.69
CA LEU A 213 15.38 -17.15 1.83
C LEU A 213 14.62 -16.08 2.58
N VAL A 214 15.32 -15.01 2.91
CA VAL A 214 14.73 -13.79 3.46
C VAL A 214 14.36 -12.86 2.30
N MET A 215 13.09 -12.54 2.15
CA MET A 215 12.59 -11.78 1.02
C MET A 215 12.07 -10.40 1.42
N GLN A 216 12.33 -9.41 0.58
CA GLN A 216 11.67 -8.10 0.63
C GLN A 216 11.07 -7.77 -0.73
N ILE A 217 9.77 -7.43 -0.75
CA ILE A 217 9.07 -7.03 -1.97
C ILE A 217 8.61 -5.59 -1.85
N GLY A 218 8.94 -4.75 -2.85
CA GLY A 218 8.44 -3.40 -2.93
C GLY A 218 9.32 -2.44 -3.71
N SER A 219 8.68 -1.51 -4.40
CA SER A 219 9.35 -0.42 -5.14
C SER A 219 9.65 0.77 -4.22
N GLY A 220 10.61 1.60 -4.63
CA GLY A 220 10.99 2.75 -3.81
C GLY A 220 11.88 2.38 -2.62
N PHE A 221 12.94 1.66 -2.85
CA PHE A 221 13.87 1.04 -1.90
C PHE A 221 14.22 1.89 -0.66
N LYS A 222 14.36 3.22 -0.83
CA LYS A 222 14.64 4.13 0.30
C LYS A 222 13.50 4.14 1.32
N VAL A 223 12.26 4.27 0.85
CA VAL A 223 11.08 4.32 1.73
C VAL A 223 10.81 2.96 2.36
N LYS A 224 11.12 1.89 1.63
CA LYS A 224 10.95 0.51 2.10
C LYS A 224 12.06 0.02 3.04
N GLY A 225 13.04 0.87 3.37
CA GLY A 225 14.06 0.56 4.38
C GLY A 225 15.04 -0.53 3.97
N VAL A 226 15.39 -0.62 2.68
CA VAL A 226 16.35 -1.62 2.20
C VAL A 226 17.71 -1.51 2.90
N ASP A 227 18.14 -0.30 3.27
CA ASP A 227 19.35 -0.08 4.07
C ASP A 227 19.24 -0.66 5.50
N ARG A 228 18.04 -0.61 6.11
CA ARG A 228 17.76 -1.25 7.40
C ARG A 228 17.81 -2.77 7.30
N ALA A 229 17.24 -3.33 6.23
CA ALA A 229 17.27 -4.77 5.96
C ALA A 229 18.71 -5.27 5.77
N LEU A 230 19.50 -4.60 4.92
CA LEU A 230 20.91 -4.96 4.71
C LEU A 230 21.74 -4.91 6.00
N ARG A 231 21.51 -3.92 6.88
CA ARG A 231 22.17 -3.85 8.19
C ARG A 231 21.73 -4.99 9.12
N ALA A 232 20.46 -5.37 9.08
CA ALA A 232 19.95 -6.48 9.88
C ALA A 232 20.57 -7.82 9.43
N ILE A 233 20.63 -8.07 8.12
CA ILE A 233 21.31 -9.27 7.57
C ILE A 233 22.81 -9.26 7.94
N ALA A 234 23.48 -8.13 7.82
CA ALA A 234 24.91 -8.03 8.16
C ALA A 234 25.21 -8.22 9.65
N SER A 235 24.22 -7.99 10.52
CA SER A 235 24.37 -8.15 11.99
C SER A 235 24.24 -9.60 12.46
N LEU A 236 23.79 -10.51 11.61
CA LEU A 236 23.67 -11.92 11.95
C LEU A 236 25.04 -12.53 12.27
N PRO A 237 25.12 -13.47 13.24
CA PRO A 237 26.31 -14.29 13.45
C PRO A 237 26.77 -14.93 12.14
N LEU A 238 28.07 -15.07 11.95
CA LEU A 238 28.64 -15.52 10.68
C LEU A 238 28.07 -16.87 10.21
N GLU A 239 27.86 -17.80 11.12
CA GLU A 239 27.27 -19.11 10.83
C GLU A 239 25.86 -18.98 10.31
N THR A 240 24.96 -18.28 11.02
CA THR A 240 23.59 -18.03 10.59
C THR A 240 23.55 -17.26 9.25
N ARG A 241 24.43 -16.26 9.10
CA ARG A 241 24.46 -15.44 7.89
C ARG A 241 24.81 -16.21 6.63
N ARG A 242 25.70 -17.21 6.72
CA ARG A 242 26.09 -18.05 5.59
C ARG A 242 24.94 -18.93 5.07
N GLU A 243 23.97 -19.20 5.93
CA GLU A 243 22.76 -19.97 5.59
C GLU A 243 21.62 -19.09 5.08
N VAL A 244 21.76 -17.76 5.15
CA VAL A 244 20.71 -16.81 4.73
C VAL A 244 21.01 -16.23 3.37
N HIS A 245 20.00 -16.16 2.50
CA HIS A 245 20.04 -15.39 1.27
C HIS A 245 18.96 -14.32 1.28
N TYR A 246 19.33 -13.05 1.10
CA TYR A 246 18.40 -11.94 1.03
C TYR A 246 18.07 -11.59 -0.42
N LEU A 247 16.79 -11.73 -0.78
CA LEU A 247 16.27 -11.40 -2.10
C LEU A 247 15.39 -10.15 -2.04
N LEU A 248 15.81 -9.08 -2.72
CA LEU A 248 15.02 -7.86 -2.90
C LEU A 248 14.37 -7.85 -4.28
N VAL A 249 13.04 -7.73 -4.30
CA VAL A 249 12.22 -7.68 -5.51
C VAL A 249 11.51 -6.33 -5.62
N GLY A 250 11.67 -5.63 -6.74
CA GLY A 250 10.96 -4.37 -6.98
C GLY A 250 11.73 -3.38 -7.84
N SER A 251 11.04 -2.29 -8.20
CA SER A 251 11.61 -1.24 -9.02
C SER A 251 12.31 -0.19 -8.16
N GLY A 252 13.59 0.07 -8.48
CA GLY A 252 14.41 1.04 -7.77
C GLY A 252 15.80 1.18 -8.38
N LYS A 253 16.64 1.99 -7.75
CA LYS A 253 18.06 2.13 -8.12
C LYS A 253 18.89 1.15 -7.29
N PRO A 254 19.36 0.00 -7.81
CA PRO A 254 20.05 -1.00 -7.01
C PRO A 254 21.45 -0.59 -6.57
N ALA A 255 22.17 0.21 -7.37
CA ALA A 255 23.57 0.53 -7.18
C ALA A 255 23.95 1.06 -5.78
N PRO A 256 23.19 1.96 -5.09
CA PRO A 256 23.51 2.37 -3.73
C PRO A 256 23.48 1.23 -2.72
N TYR A 257 22.54 0.29 -2.89
CA TYR A 257 22.33 -0.84 -1.96
C TYR A 257 23.33 -1.96 -2.19
N LEU A 258 23.71 -2.23 -3.42
CA LEU A 258 24.81 -3.16 -3.75
C LEU A 258 26.15 -2.64 -3.18
N ARG A 259 26.43 -1.32 -3.27
CA ARG A 259 27.60 -0.73 -2.61
C ARG A 259 27.53 -0.85 -1.09
N LEU A 260 26.33 -0.68 -0.50
CA LEU A 260 26.14 -0.87 0.93
C LEU A 260 26.37 -2.33 1.34
N ALA A 261 25.81 -3.29 0.61
CA ALA A 261 26.02 -4.73 0.83
C ALA A 261 27.51 -5.09 0.79
N LYS A 262 28.24 -4.57 -0.21
CA LYS A 262 29.72 -4.75 -0.29
C LYS A 262 30.43 -4.15 0.92
N LYS A 263 30.06 -2.94 1.36
CA LYS A 263 30.65 -2.29 2.54
C LYS A 263 30.38 -3.07 3.83
N LEU A 264 29.23 -3.73 3.92
CA LEU A 264 28.83 -4.55 5.07
C LEU A 264 29.38 -5.98 5.00
N GLY A 265 30.07 -6.38 3.93
CA GLY A 265 30.62 -7.72 3.75
C GLY A 265 29.60 -8.82 3.49
N ILE A 266 28.46 -8.46 2.89
CA ILE A 266 27.33 -9.37 2.61
C ILE A 266 26.93 -9.38 1.13
N ALA A 267 27.84 -9.06 0.25
CA ALA A 267 27.53 -8.94 -1.18
C ALA A 267 27.10 -10.28 -1.82
N ASN A 268 27.60 -11.41 -1.31
CA ASN A 268 27.28 -12.74 -1.83
C ASN A 268 25.94 -13.28 -1.32
N GLU A 269 25.46 -12.77 -0.20
CA GLU A 269 24.19 -13.13 0.42
C GLU A 269 23.01 -12.30 -0.09
N VAL A 270 23.24 -11.39 -1.06
CA VAL A 270 22.23 -10.42 -1.53
C VAL A 270 22.01 -10.48 -3.01
N THR A 271 20.77 -10.73 -3.41
CA THR A 271 20.31 -10.57 -4.80
C THR A 271 19.26 -9.49 -4.88
N ILE A 272 19.39 -8.58 -5.86
CA ILE A 272 18.41 -7.53 -6.16
C ILE A 272 17.91 -7.73 -7.58
N VAL A 273 16.61 -7.97 -7.72
CA VAL A 273 15.94 -8.12 -9.03
C VAL A 273 14.94 -6.96 -9.26
N GLY A 274 14.54 -6.78 -10.49
CA GLY A 274 13.53 -5.80 -10.89
C GLY A 274 12.13 -6.11 -10.36
N GLY A 275 11.12 -5.35 -10.83
CA GLY A 275 9.73 -5.70 -10.61
C GLY A 275 9.38 -7.03 -11.28
N ARG A 276 8.50 -7.81 -10.63
CA ARG A 276 8.05 -9.13 -11.10
C ARG A 276 6.54 -9.22 -10.99
N ASP A 277 5.94 -10.04 -11.84
CA ASP A 277 4.49 -10.26 -11.87
C ASP A 277 4.08 -11.54 -11.14
N ASP A 278 5.05 -12.45 -10.87
CA ASP A 278 4.87 -13.71 -10.15
C ASP A 278 5.02 -13.59 -8.63
N VAL A 279 4.50 -12.51 -8.06
CA VAL A 279 4.57 -12.25 -6.60
C VAL A 279 4.03 -13.42 -5.76
N PRO A 280 2.93 -14.11 -6.11
CA PRO A 280 2.49 -15.28 -5.35
C PRO A 280 3.51 -16.39 -5.27
N ASP A 281 4.20 -16.72 -6.40
CA ASP A 281 5.26 -17.72 -6.43
C ASP A 281 6.45 -17.30 -5.56
N LEU A 282 6.81 -16.02 -5.61
CA LEU A 282 7.89 -15.48 -4.78
C LEU A 282 7.57 -15.59 -3.28
N LEU A 283 6.35 -15.23 -2.88
CA LEU A 283 5.90 -15.36 -1.49
C LEU A 283 5.87 -16.83 -1.04
N ALA A 284 5.46 -17.73 -1.91
CA ALA A 284 5.49 -19.18 -1.64
C ALA A 284 6.93 -19.71 -1.47
N ALA A 285 7.88 -19.21 -2.27
CA ALA A 285 9.28 -19.67 -2.25
C ALA A 285 10.05 -19.21 -1.00
N ALA A 286 9.65 -18.13 -0.34
CA ALA A 286 10.37 -17.52 0.77
C ALA A 286 10.16 -18.24 2.12
N ASP A 287 11.12 -18.07 3.03
CA ASP A 287 11.07 -18.56 4.40
C ASP A 287 10.64 -17.45 5.38
N LEU A 288 11.02 -16.20 5.10
CA LEU A 288 10.73 -15.03 5.92
C LEU A 288 10.58 -13.79 5.03
N MET A 289 9.54 -12.98 5.26
CA MET A 289 9.47 -11.64 4.70
C MET A 289 10.05 -10.62 5.68
N LEU A 290 11.01 -9.81 5.23
CA LEU A 290 11.61 -8.71 6.00
C LEU A 290 11.24 -7.37 5.36
N HIS A 291 10.44 -6.53 6.06
CA HIS A 291 9.93 -5.28 5.51
C HIS A 291 10.07 -4.09 6.48
N PRO A 292 11.32 -3.60 6.70
CA PRO A 292 11.61 -2.56 7.69
C PRO A 292 11.40 -1.15 7.14
N ALA A 293 10.21 -0.87 6.59
CA ALA A 293 9.91 0.38 5.93
C ALA A 293 10.02 1.58 6.87
N TYR A 294 10.46 2.72 6.33
CA TYR A 294 10.39 4.01 7.02
C TYR A 294 8.95 4.53 7.08
N ARG A 295 8.14 4.13 6.10
CA ARG A 295 6.73 4.49 6.00
C ARG A 295 6.03 3.60 4.98
N GLU A 296 4.80 3.17 5.33
CA GLU A 296 3.92 2.40 4.45
C GLU A 296 2.46 2.70 4.83
N SER A 297 1.64 3.21 3.92
CA SER A 297 0.25 3.57 4.23
C SER A 297 -0.63 2.36 4.56
N ALA A 298 -0.58 1.34 3.73
CA ALA A 298 -1.22 0.05 3.97
C ALA A 298 -0.13 -1.05 4.12
N GLY A 299 0.43 -1.52 3.05
CA GLY A 299 1.40 -2.61 3.02
C GLY A 299 0.77 -3.92 2.59
N TYR A 300 0.08 -3.91 1.46
CA TYR A 300 -0.60 -5.09 0.92
C TYR A 300 0.27 -6.33 0.85
N THR A 301 1.55 -6.16 0.46
CA THR A 301 2.50 -7.28 0.38
C THR A 301 2.75 -7.97 1.74
N LEU A 302 2.59 -7.25 2.86
CA LEU A 302 2.68 -7.86 4.19
C LEU A 302 1.51 -8.81 4.43
N LEU A 303 0.31 -8.35 4.11
CA LEU A 303 -0.90 -9.15 4.28
C LEU A 303 -0.95 -10.30 3.26
N GLU A 304 -0.52 -10.07 2.01
CA GLU A 304 -0.32 -11.13 0.99
C GLU A 304 0.64 -12.22 1.51
N ALA A 305 1.73 -11.83 2.17
CA ALA A 305 2.67 -12.78 2.79
C ALA A 305 2.02 -13.56 3.93
N VAL A 306 1.33 -12.88 4.85
CA VAL A 306 0.63 -13.51 5.98
C VAL A 306 -0.33 -14.59 5.48
N VAL A 307 -1.23 -14.26 4.53
CA VAL A 307 -2.24 -15.22 4.05
C VAL A 307 -1.65 -16.33 3.18
N ALA A 308 -0.46 -16.12 2.60
CA ALA A 308 0.31 -17.18 1.94
C ALA A 308 1.03 -18.12 2.92
N GLY A 309 0.93 -17.87 4.23
CA GLY A 309 1.62 -18.61 5.28
C GLY A 309 3.11 -18.29 5.38
N LEU A 310 3.55 -17.14 4.85
CA LEU A 310 4.93 -16.68 4.98
C LEU A 310 5.06 -15.83 6.26
N PRO A 311 5.94 -16.18 7.21
CA PRO A 311 6.23 -15.37 8.38
C PRO A 311 6.73 -13.97 8.01
N VAL A 312 6.31 -12.94 8.76
CA VAL A 312 6.63 -11.54 8.42
C VAL A 312 7.32 -10.83 9.59
N LEU A 313 8.44 -10.17 9.31
CA LEU A 313 9.05 -9.16 10.17
C LEU A 313 8.92 -7.79 9.52
N ALA A 314 8.13 -6.91 10.10
CA ALA A 314 7.91 -5.55 9.60
C ALA A 314 8.12 -4.49 10.69
N THR A 315 8.22 -3.22 10.31
CA THR A 315 8.18 -2.09 11.24
C THR A 315 6.74 -1.66 11.52
N GLU A 316 6.49 -1.16 12.72
CA GLU A 316 5.18 -0.64 13.16
C GLU A 316 4.66 0.53 12.30
N THR A 317 5.56 1.22 11.60
CA THR A 317 5.21 2.27 10.62
C THR A 317 4.41 1.77 9.40
N CYS A 318 4.29 0.45 9.21
CA CYS A 318 3.49 -0.15 8.14
C CYS A 318 2.02 -0.23 8.56
N GLY A 319 1.11 0.32 7.75
CA GLY A 319 -0.31 0.38 8.07
C GLY A 319 -0.93 -0.99 8.39
N TYR A 320 -0.51 -2.05 7.70
CA TYR A 320 -1.00 -3.41 7.91
C TYR A 320 -0.11 -4.26 8.87
N ALA A 321 0.83 -3.64 9.58
CA ALA A 321 1.62 -4.36 10.59
C ALA A 321 0.74 -5.00 11.67
N TYR A 322 -0.41 -4.40 12.01
CA TYR A 322 -1.34 -4.95 12.99
C TYR A 322 -1.91 -6.32 12.57
N HIS A 323 -2.06 -6.62 11.28
CA HIS A 323 -2.48 -7.93 10.80
C HIS A 323 -1.47 -9.03 11.12
N ILE A 324 -0.17 -8.71 11.14
CA ILE A 324 0.87 -9.67 11.54
C ILE A 324 0.68 -10.12 12.98
N VAL A 325 0.39 -9.14 13.85
CA VAL A 325 0.16 -9.40 15.29
C VAL A 325 -1.16 -10.14 15.50
N GLN A 326 -2.25 -9.68 14.87
CA GLN A 326 -3.57 -10.32 14.98
C GLN A 326 -3.57 -11.77 14.48
N ALA A 327 -2.85 -12.02 13.40
CA ALA A 327 -2.69 -13.36 12.85
C ALA A 327 -1.72 -14.22 13.68
N GLY A 328 -0.88 -13.66 14.53
CA GLY A 328 0.23 -14.38 15.15
C GLY A 328 1.19 -14.97 14.10
N ALA A 329 1.42 -14.25 13.00
CA ALA A 329 2.15 -14.72 11.81
C ALA A 329 3.54 -14.09 11.66
N GLY A 330 4.15 -13.63 12.75
CA GLY A 330 5.47 -13.03 12.72
C GLY A 330 5.70 -12.04 13.85
N ALA A 331 6.54 -11.02 13.59
CA ALA A 331 6.89 -10.00 14.56
C ALA A 331 6.86 -8.58 13.97
N VAL A 332 6.64 -7.59 14.83
CA VAL A 332 6.64 -6.17 14.47
C VAL A 332 7.71 -5.43 15.29
N CYS A 333 8.63 -4.77 14.60
CA CYS A 333 9.63 -3.91 15.24
C CYS A 333 8.96 -2.60 15.67
N PRO A 334 8.94 -2.27 16.98
CA PRO A 334 8.18 -1.14 17.49
C PRO A 334 8.81 0.22 17.14
N GLU A 335 8.00 1.27 17.26
CA GLU A 335 8.47 2.65 17.27
C GLU A 335 8.74 3.12 18.73
N PRO A 336 9.71 4.01 18.95
CA PRO A 336 10.63 4.56 17.96
C PRO A 336 11.62 3.52 17.42
N PHE A 337 11.81 3.52 16.11
CA PHE A 337 12.65 2.52 15.45
C PHE A 337 14.09 2.50 16.00
N ALA A 338 14.54 1.31 16.39
CA ALA A 338 15.95 1.04 16.72
C ALA A 338 16.47 -0.10 15.84
N GLN A 339 17.62 0.12 15.15
CA GLN A 339 18.24 -0.92 14.32
C GLN A 339 18.58 -2.17 15.15
N ALA A 340 19.03 -2.01 16.39
CA ALA A 340 19.34 -3.13 17.28
C ALA A 340 18.13 -4.01 17.59
N SER A 341 16.93 -3.41 17.73
CA SER A 341 15.68 -4.14 17.93
C SER A 341 15.32 -4.96 16.69
N LEU A 342 15.43 -4.38 15.50
CA LEU A 342 15.20 -5.10 14.24
C LEU A 342 16.20 -6.26 14.08
N ASN A 343 17.48 -6.02 14.38
CA ASN A 343 18.53 -7.04 14.28
C ASN A 343 18.24 -8.24 15.20
N LYS A 344 17.84 -7.94 16.44
CA LYS A 344 17.48 -8.97 17.43
C LYS A 344 16.25 -9.77 16.97
N LEU A 345 15.18 -9.08 16.54
CA LEU A 345 13.97 -9.74 16.06
C LEU A 345 14.25 -10.64 14.86
N LEU A 346 15.09 -10.20 13.91
CA LEU A 346 15.46 -11.02 12.76
C LEU A 346 16.18 -12.30 13.20
N LEU A 347 17.17 -12.20 14.10
CA LEU A 347 17.90 -13.37 14.59
C LEU A 347 16.96 -14.33 15.35
N ASP A 348 16.14 -13.78 16.26
CA ASP A 348 15.17 -14.58 17.05
C ASP A 348 14.20 -15.31 16.13
N MET A 349 13.66 -14.65 15.08
CA MET A 349 12.75 -15.28 14.13
C MET A 349 13.43 -16.37 13.30
N LEU A 350 14.65 -16.13 12.79
CA LEU A 350 15.39 -17.15 12.03
C LEU A 350 15.63 -18.42 12.85
N GLN A 351 15.92 -18.29 14.14
CA GLN A 351 16.11 -19.42 15.05
C GLN A 351 14.81 -20.18 15.32
N GLN A 352 13.65 -19.49 15.28
CA GLN A 352 12.34 -20.06 15.59
C GLN A 352 11.60 -20.60 14.35
N LEU A 353 12.04 -20.30 13.13
CA LEU A 353 11.37 -20.73 11.89
C LEU A 353 10.97 -22.21 11.87
N PRO A 354 11.81 -23.16 12.34
CA PRO A 354 11.46 -24.57 12.28
C PRO A 354 10.32 -25.01 13.21
N THR A 355 10.04 -24.25 14.27
CA THR A 355 9.12 -24.65 15.34
C THR A 355 7.93 -23.73 15.53
N ALA A 356 8.00 -22.49 15.01
CA ALA A 356 6.95 -21.50 15.21
C ALA A 356 5.71 -21.80 14.36
N GLN A 357 4.54 -21.51 14.94
CA GLN A 357 3.24 -21.71 14.29
C GLN A 357 2.86 -20.59 13.32
N TRP A 358 3.78 -19.70 12.96
CA TRP A 358 3.50 -18.50 12.13
C TRP A 358 2.86 -18.81 10.78
N SER A 359 3.32 -19.88 10.14
CA SER A 359 2.77 -20.32 8.84
C SER A 359 1.35 -20.82 8.98
N ALA A 360 1.09 -21.70 9.94
CA ALA A 360 -0.25 -22.21 10.22
C ALA A 360 -1.22 -21.09 10.60
N ASN A 361 -0.78 -20.19 11.47
CA ASN A 361 -1.55 -19.03 11.91
C ASN A 361 -1.89 -18.09 10.74
N GLY A 362 -0.93 -17.79 9.88
CA GLY A 362 -1.14 -16.94 8.70
C GLY A 362 -2.14 -17.55 7.70
N LEU A 363 -2.01 -18.86 7.43
CA LEU A 363 -2.94 -19.60 6.57
C LEU A 363 -4.36 -19.61 7.14
N ALA A 364 -4.51 -19.84 8.46
CA ALA A 364 -5.80 -19.78 9.14
C ALA A 364 -6.41 -18.36 9.09
N TYR A 365 -5.58 -17.31 9.29
CA TYR A 365 -6.00 -15.92 9.20
C TYR A 365 -6.55 -15.57 7.81
N GLY A 366 -5.94 -16.10 6.75
CA GLY A 366 -6.37 -15.93 5.36
C GLY A 366 -7.75 -16.48 5.01
N ALA A 367 -8.40 -17.21 5.93
CA ALA A 367 -9.79 -17.67 5.79
C ALA A 367 -10.82 -16.54 6.00
N GLY A 368 -10.42 -15.44 6.64
CA GLY A 368 -11.33 -14.34 6.99
C GLY A 368 -11.82 -13.57 5.79
N ASP A 369 -13.12 -13.56 5.52
CA ASP A 369 -13.73 -12.87 4.37
C ASP A 369 -13.47 -11.37 4.39
N SER A 370 -13.43 -10.75 5.56
CA SER A 370 -13.17 -9.32 5.72
C SER A 370 -11.82 -8.84 5.16
N LEU A 371 -10.88 -9.76 4.87
CA LEU A 371 -9.61 -9.41 4.24
C LEU A 371 -9.73 -9.06 2.76
N TYR A 372 -10.85 -9.39 2.12
CA TYR A 372 -11.06 -9.31 0.66
C TYR A 372 -12.18 -8.35 0.25
N THR A 373 -12.93 -7.80 1.20
CA THR A 373 -14.19 -7.08 0.96
C THR A 373 -14.06 -5.56 0.82
N MET A 374 -12.86 -4.99 0.74
CA MET A 374 -12.66 -3.54 0.67
C MET A 374 -13.40 -2.88 -0.51
N PRO A 375 -13.41 -3.44 -1.75
CA PRO A 375 -14.15 -2.82 -2.85
C PRO A 375 -15.65 -2.78 -2.59
N GLN A 376 -16.22 -3.86 -2.05
CA GLN A 376 -17.64 -3.96 -1.70
C GLN A 376 -18.00 -2.97 -0.59
N ALA A 377 -17.20 -2.93 0.49
CA ALA A 377 -17.41 -1.99 1.59
C ALA A 377 -17.28 -0.52 1.13
N THR A 378 -16.40 -0.24 0.17
CA THR A 378 -16.30 1.10 -0.42
C THR A 378 -17.54 1.45 -1.25
N ALA A 379 -18.05 0.52 -2.05
CA ALA A 379 -19.26 0.72 -2.85
C ALA A 379 -20.49 0.89 -1.94
N ASP A 380 -20.64 0.06 -0.91
CA ASP A 380 -21.72 0.18 0.11
C ASP A 380 -21.70 1.57 0.76
N PHE A 381 -20.49 2.05 1.12
CA PHE A 381 -20.33 3.38 1.69
C PHE A 381 -20.80 4.49 0.75
N ILE A 382 -20.39 4.42 -0.52
CA ILE A 382 -20.74 5.41 -1.54
C ILE A 382 -22.29 5.43 -1.76
N GLU A 383 -22.91 4.27 -1.82
CA GLU A 383 -24.38 4.14 -1.98
C GLU A 383 -25.14 4.71 -0.78
N CYS A 384 -24.69 4.41 0.44
CA CYS A 384 -25.27 4.98 1.67
C CYS A 384 -25.08 6.50 1.78
N PHE A 385 -23.96 7.02 1.30
CA PHE A 385 -23.67 8.46 1.33
C PHE A 385 -24.69 9.24 0.51
N GLU A 386 -25.02 8.78 -0.71
CA GLU A 386 -26.00 9.46 -1.57
C GLU A 386 -27.43 9.32 -1.06
N SER A 387 -27.82 8.18 -0.51
CA SER A 387 -29.18 7.94 -0.02
C SER A 387 -29.54 8.74 1.23
N GLY A 388 -28.55 9.40 1.89
CA GLY A 388 -28.75 10.12 3.15
C GLY A 388 -29.19 9.21 4.31
N THR A 389 -29.03 7.90 4.17
CA THR A 389 -29.44 6.93 5.19
C THR A 389 -28.55 7.05 6.43
N PRO A 390 -29.10 7.15 7.65
CA PRO A 390 -28.29 7.18 8.86
C PRO A 390 -27.40 5.94 8.95
N ARG A 391 -26.12 6.15 9.20
CA ARG A 391 -25.13 5.07 9.35
C ARG A 391 -25.22 4.55 10.77
N GLY A 392 -25.55 3.27 10.92
CA GLY A 392 -25.57 2.56 12.20
C GLY A 392 -24.16 2.27 12.75
#